data_065317ecb50f308ed97f8dec203369ec
#
_entry.id   065317ecb50f308ed97f8dec203369ec
#
_cell.length_a   1.000
_cell.length_b   1.000
_cell.length_c   1.000
_cell.angle_alpha   90.00
_cell.angle_beta   90.00
_cell.angle_gamma   90.00
#
_symmetry.space_group_name_H-M   'P 1'
#
loop_
_entity.id
_entity.type
_entity.pdbx_description
1 polymer ?
#
loop_
_entity_poly.entity_id
_entity_poly.type
_entity_poly.pdbx_seq_one_letter_code
_entity_poly.pdbx_strand_id
1 'polypeptide(L)'
;MKTFRLLIVSLLLATSASAQHHRGERRGGDYSPTVYLISVHEVDTIYNCGGCAAQQAAALNRMAVGNATQDYIDTHRPGFQQTEKPQFVFASKNNRFSFSIGGFVNLRAGYDFDGIVDNIDFVPYDIPVPGNYNSKQKLMMDASTSRLFLKAITNTRALGRVVIYMDADFRGGAEGSYTPRLRSAYVSFKGLTLGRDVTTFCDLSAAPTTIDFQGPNAYNFNFATLIRYEVSFARRHMTFGVAAELPSVSATYGENFKPIHQRVPDFPMYLQYAWGADRSSHLRASAVLRNPYMYKVSKDATTSLFGWGVQLSGTIKCCDWFRMFMNGVYGKGITPYIQDLTGSGLDFTPNPADPTLVRMMPMWGVQAAGQINFTPRLFVSGGYSTVRVQRSEGYYTADQYKQGQYIFGNIFYSLTPRCKVAAEYLYGSRKDMNSMKNHANRVNVMVQYNF
;
A
#
# COMPACT_ATOMS: atom_id res chain seq x y z
N MET A 1 32.76 7.48 -7.20
CA MET A 1 31.90 8.37 -8.00
C MET A 1 32.12 8.28 -9.53
N LYS A 2 33.31 7.95 -10.04
CA LYS A 2 33.55 7.79 -11.49
C LYS A 2 32.96 6.51 -12.09
N THR A 3 32.87 5.44 -11.32
CA THR A 3 32.30 4.15 -11.75
C THR A 3 30.78 4.13 -11.88
N PHE A 4 30.06 4.98 -11.11
CA PHE A 4 28.60 5.07 -11.18
C PHE A 4 28.11 5.86 -12.41
N ARG A 5 28.90 6.84 -12.91
CA ARG A 5 28.61 7.57 -14.16
C ARG A 5 28.80 6.70 -15.42
N LEU A 6 29.72 5.75 -15.37
CA LEU A 6 29.91 4.82 -16.50
C LEU A 6 28.76 3.81 -16.63
N LEU A 7 28.13 3.42 -15.52
CA LEU A 7 27.01 2.46 -15.55
C LEU A 7 25.75 3.05 -16.21
N ILE A 8 25.46 4.32 -15.98
CA ILE A 8 24.29 5.01 -16.57
C ILE A 8 24.52 5.31 -18.07
N VAL A 9 25.73 5.66 -18.46
CA VAL A 9 26.07 5.97 -19.86
C VAL A 9 26.18 4.69 -20.70
N SER A 10 26.63 3.57 -20.13
CA SER A 10 26.65 2.29 -20.86
C SER A 10 25.25 1.68 -21.02
N LEU A 11 24.27 2.01 -20.15
CA LEU A 11 22.87 1.60 -20.33
C LEU A 11 22.18 2.35 -21.51
N LEU A 12 22.65 3.54 -21.84
CA LEU A 12 22.10 4.37 -22.94
C LEU A 12 22.74 4.06 -24.31
N LEU A 13 23.87 3.38 -24.35
CA LEU A 13 24.61 3.09 -25.59
C LEU A 13 24.51 1.62 -26.06
N ALA A 14 23.84 0.73 -25.33
CA ALA A 14 23.62 -0.65 -25.75
C ALA A 14 22.39 -0.77 -26.69
N THR A 15 22.38 -0.07 -27.82
CA THR A 15 21.30 -0.07 -28.82
C THR A 15 21.34 -1.24 -29.79
N SER A 16 21.94 -2.37 -29.44
CA SER A 16 21.80 -3.63 -30.17
C SER A 16 21.15 -4.73 -29.30
N ALA A 17 20.01 -4.41 -28.66
CA ALA A 17 19.21 -5.41 -28.00
C ALA A 17 18.29 -6.09 -29.06
N SER A 18 18.60 -7.33 -29.42
CA SER A 18 17.67 -8.15 -30.21
C SER A 18 16.43 -8.45 -29.36
N ALA A 19 15.33 -7.78 -29.63
CA ALA A 19 14.06 -8.08 -29.00
C ALA A 19 13.53 -9.42 -29.51
N GLN A 20 13.66 -10.49 -28.72
CA GLN A 20 13.03 -11.76 -29.03
C GLN A 20 11.67 -11.83 -28.34
N HIS A 21 10.61 -11.80 -29.14
CA HIS A 21 9.24 -12.08 -28.71
C HIS A 21 9.07 -13.58 -28.47
N HIS A 22 9.16 -14.01 -27.21
CA HIS A 22 8.77 -15.37 -26.83
C HIS A 22 7.49 -15.35 -26.01
N ARG A 23 6.41 -15.94 -26.59
CA ARG A 23 5.23 -16.35 -25.84
C ARG A 23 5.64 -17.53 -24.94
N GLY A 24 5.85 -17.28 -23.64
CA GLY A 24 6.05 -18.32 -22.65
C GLY A 24 4.75 -19.08 -22.37
N GLU A 25 4.83 -20.39 -22.21
CA GLU A 25 3.72 -21.26 -21.86
C GLU A 25 3.09 -20.89 -20.52
N ARG A 26 1.75 -20.93 -20.50
CA ARG A 26 0.86 -20.53 -19.41
C ARG A 26 1.02 -21.43 -18.17
N ARG A 27 1.71 -20.94 -17.15
CA ARG A 27 1.48 -21.36 -15.76
C ARG A 27 1.52 -20.12 -14.85
N GLY A 28 0.33 -19.71 -14.39
CA GLY A 28 0.15 -18.54 -13.52
C GLY A 28 -0.16 -17.28 -14.29
N GLY A 29 -1.43 -16.94 -14.44
CA GLY A 29 -2.05 -15.71 -14.94
C GLY A 29 -1.23 -14.85 -15.93
N ASP A 30 -1.84 -14.34 -16.91
CA ASP A 30 -1.44 -13.53 -18.09
C ASP A 30 -0.20 -12.60 -18.05
N TYR A 31 0.78 -12.82 -17.15
CA TYR A 31 2.00 -12.03 -17.13
C TYR A 31 3.01 -12.52 -18.17
N SER A 32 3.14 -11.77 -19.25
CA SER A 32 4.10 -12.02 -20.34
C SER A 32 4.88 -10.72 -20.60
N PRO A 33 5.94 -10.45 -19.84
CA PRO A 33 6.77 -9.25 -20.05
C PRO A 33 7.61 -9.37 -21.30
N THR A 34 7.99 -8.24 -21.89
CA THR A 34 9.06 -8.17 -22.86
C THR A 34 10.39 -8.21 -22.11
N VAL A 35 11.15 -9.29 -22.24
CA VAL A 35 12.44 -9.43 -21.56
C VAL A 35 13.57 -9.13 -22.54
N TYR A 36 14.38 -8.13 -22.20
CA TYR A 36 15.60 -7.77 -22.91
C TYR A 36 16.79 -8.44 -22.23
N LEU A 37 17.47 -9.37 -22.94
CA LEU A 37 18.68 -9.98 -22.44
C LEU A 37 19.87 -9.08 -22.71
N ILE A 38 20.60 -8.70 -21.63
CA ILE A 38 21.78 -7.87 -21.69
C ILE A 38 23.03 -8.69 -21.39
N SER A 39 24.10 -8.44 -22.16
CA SER A 39 25.42 -8.98 -21.84
C SER A 39 26.11 -8.02 -20.87
N VAL A 40 26.40 -8.50 -19.66
CA VAL A 40 27.23 -7.80 -18.68
C VAL A 40 28.61 -8.47 -18.70
N HIS A 41 29.55 -7.91 -19.44
CA HIS A 41 31.00 -8.21 -19.47
C HIS A 41 31.43 -9.62 -18.99
N GLU A 42 30.83 -10.68 -19.51
CA GLU A 42 31.36 -12.02 -19.42
C GLU A 42 31.79 -12.41 -20.83
N VAL A 43 33.04 -12.83 -20.98
CA VAL A 43 33.54 -13.47 -22.20
C VAL A 43 32.77 -14.77 -22.34
N ASP A 44 31.72 -14.78 -23.19
CA ASP A 44 31.04 -16.00 -23.59
C ASP A 44 32.09 -16.88 -24.29
N THR A 45 32.59 -17.92 -23.63
CA THR A 45 33.43 -18.94 -24.26
C THR A 45 32.51 -19.71 -25.20
N ILE A 46 32.44 -19.27 -26.45
CA ILE A 46 31.68 -19.94 -27.50
C ILE A 46 32.48 -21.21 -27.85
N TYR A 47 32.04 -22.35 -27.34
CA TYR A 47 32.47 -23.65 -27.87
C TYR A 47 31.91 -23.80 -29.29
N ASN A 48 32.76 -23.73 -30.26
CA ASN A 48 32.44 -23.72 -31.69
C ASN A 48 32.05 -25.12 -32.15
N CYS A 49 30.81 -25.56 -31.87
CA CYS A 49 30.19 -26.72 -32.48
C CYS A 49 29.13 -26.20 -33.48
N GLY A 50 29.40 -26.31 -34.77
CA GLY A 50 28.47 -25.86 -35.81
C GLY A 50 27.04 -26.38 -35.58
N GLY A 51 26.03 -25.56 -35.75
CA GLY A 51 24.61 -25.91 -35.57
C GLY A 51 24.13 -26.10 -34.14
N CYS A 52 24.89 -26.77 -33.25
CA CYS A 52 24.57 -26.99 -31.84
C CYS A 52 24.66 -25.70 -31.02
N ALA A 53 25.58 -24.81 -31.33
CA ALA A 53 25.79 -23.57 -30.58
C ALA A 53 24.58 -22.63 -30.64
N ALA A 54 23.92 -22.52 -31.79
CA ALA A 54 22.72 -21.69 -31.95
C ALA A 54 21.51 -22.25 -31.17
N GLN A 55 21.33 -23.57 -31.15
CA GLN A 55 20.28 -24.25 -30.38
C GLN A 55 20.55 -24.16 -28.88
N GLN A 56 21.79 -24.31 -28.42
CA GLN A 56 22.17 -24.12 -27.02
C GLN A 56 21.99 -22.67 -26.56
N ALA A 57 22.42 -21.69 -27.38
CA ALA A 57 22.20 -20.27 -27.08
C ALA A 57 20.71 -19.93 -27.01
N ALA A 58 19.89 -20.47 -27.93
CA ALA A 58 18.44 -20.28 -27.87
C ALA A 58 17.81 -20.92 -26.63
N ALA A 59 18.27 -22.09 -26.20
CA ALA A 59 17.80 -22.75 -24.99
C ALA A 59 18.18 -21.96 -23.74
N LEU A 60 19.41 -21.46 -23.61
CA LEU A 60 19.86 -20.62 -22.51
C LEU A 60 19.10 -19.30 -22.45
N ASN A 61 18.85 -18.67 -23.58
CA ASN A 61 18.03 -17.44 -23.63
C ASN A 61 16.58 -17.69 -23.16
N ARG A 62 15.96 -18.83 -23.56
CA ARG A 62 14.62 -19.20 -23.07
C ARG A 62 14.61 -19.42 -21.56
N MET A 63 15.62 -20.09 -21.02
CA MET A 63 15.76 -20.29 -19.57
C MET A 63 15.94 -18.96 -18.84
N ALA A 64 16.76 -18.06 -19.36
CA ALA A 64 17.00 -16.74 -18.77
C ALA A 64 15.71 -15.91 -18.73
N VAL A 65 14.93 -15.91 -19.84
CA VAL A 65 13.62 -15.24 -19.91
C VAL A 65 12.64 -15.86 -18.92
N GLY A 66 12.55 -17.20 -18.88
CA GLY A 66 11.67 -17.92 -17.96
C GLY A 66 11.98 -17.61 -16.49
N ASN A 67 13.26 -17.65 -16.12
CA ASN A 67 13.71 -17.38 -14.76
C ASN A 67 13.46 -15.92 -14.35
N ALA A 68 13.77 -14.95 -15.22
CA ALA A 68 13.47 -13.54 -14.95
C ALA A 68 11.98 -13.31 -14.75
N THR A 69 11.13 -13.89 -15.61
CA THR A 69 9.67 -13.80 -15.47
C THR A 69 9.20 -14.42 -14.16
N GLN A 70 9.71 -15.59 -13.78
CA GLN A 70 9.36 -16.27 -12.54
C GLN A 70 9.81 -15.45 -11.31
N ASP A 71 11.02 -14.87 -11.34
CA ASP A 71 11.53 -14.01 -10.27
C ASP A 71 10.59 -12.81 -10.03
N TYR A 72 10.04 -12.19 -11.09
CA TYR A 72 9.08 -11.11 -10.95
C TYR A 72 7.71 -11.58 -10.44
N ILE A 73 7.25 -12.78 -10.84
CA ILE A 73 6.02 -13.39 -10.31
C ILE A 73 6.17 -13.65 -8.81
N ASP A 74 7.25 -14.29 -8.39
CA ASP A 74 7.50 -14.69 -7.01
C ASP A 74 7.71 -13.51 -6.05
N THR A 75 8.24 -12.40 -6.57
CA THR A 75 8.54 -11.21 -5.78
C THR A 75 7.48 -10.11 -5.90
N HIS A 76 6.39 -10.35 -6.65
CA HIS A 76 5.27 -9.43 -6.73
C HIS A 76 4.42 -9.50 -5.46
N ARG A 77 4.09 -8.34 -4.89
CA ARG A 77 3.18 -8.21 -3.75
C ARG A 77 1.88 -7.57 -4.25
N PRO A 78 0.84 -8.37 -4.54
CA PRO A 78 -0.46 -7.83 -4.94
C PRO A 78 -1.18 -7.20 -3.75
N GLY A 79 -2.12 -6.31 -4.01
CA GLY A 79 -2.97 -5.74 -2.98
C GLY A 79 -3.33 -4.29 -3.22
N PHE A 80 -3.97 -3.69 -2.23
CA PHE A 80 -4.45 -2.31 -2.28
C PHE A 80 -3.32 -1.34 -2.60
N GLN A 81 -3.52 -0.53 -3.63
CA GLN A 81 -2.55 0.46 -4.12
C GLN A 81 -1.15 -0.10 -4.46
N GLN A 82 -1.02 -1.38 -4.73
CA GLN A 82 0.26 -1.92 -5.21
C GLN A 82 0.37 -1.77 -6.73
N THR A 83 1.61 -1.61 -7.22
CA THR A 83 1.89 -1.54 -8.66
C THR A 83 1.70 -2.91 -9.29
N GLU A 84 1.33 -2.95 -10.56
CA GLU A 84 1.33 -4.18 -11.33
C GLU A 84 2.77 -4.61 -11.67
N LYS A 85 2.91 -5.83 -12.18
CA LYS A 85 4.22 -6.32 -12.63
C LYS A 85 4.68 -5.49 -13.83
N PRO A 86 6.01 -5.22 -13.96
CA PRO A 86 6.54 -4.38 -15.02
C PRO A 86 6.35 -5.04 -16.39
N GLN A 87 6.12 -4.24 -17.41
CA GLN A 87 6.02 -4.73 -18.79
C GLN A 87 7.40 -5.04 -19.39
N PHE A 88 8.41 -4.23 -19.04
CA PHE A 88 9.77 -4.35 -19.59
C PHE A 88 10.73 -4.79 -18.50
N VAL A 89 11.47 -5.87 -18.77
CA VAL A 89 12.47 -6.46 -17.88
C VAL A 89 13.79 -6.57 -18.62
N PHE A 90 14.85 -6.03 -18.03
CA PHE A 90 16.22 -6.19 -18.50
C PHE A 90 16.91 -7.27 -17.64
N ALA A 91 17.32 -8.39 -18.21
CA ALA A 91 17.90 -9.48 -17.48
C ALA A 91 19.27 -9.88 -18.05
N SER A 92 20.21 -10.24 -17.17
CA SER A 92 21.47 -10.82 -17.60
C SER A 92 21.27 -12.27 -18.05
N LYS A 93 22.01 -12.71 -19.07
CA LYS A 93 21.94 -14.08 -19.62
C LYS A 93 22.22 -15.15 -18.57
N ASN A 94 23.06 -14.84 -17.58
CA ASN A 94 23.44 -15.76 -16.49
C ASN A 94 22.45 -15.76 -15.32
N ASN A 95 21.29 -15.06 -15.42
CA ASN A 95 20.26 -14.94 -14.38
C ASN A 95 20.72 -14.39 -13.02
N ARG A 96 21.88 -13.74 -12.94
CA ARG A 96 22.35 -13.15 -11.69
C ARG A 96 21.71 -11.83 -11.36
N PHE A 97 21.23 -11.11 -12.40
CA PHE A 97 20.69 -9.78 -12.25
C PHE A 97 19.54 -9.54 -13.22
N SER A 98 18.48 -8.93 -12.75
CA SER A 98 17.42 -8.34 -13.57
C SER A 98 16.98 -6.99 -13.02
N PHE A 99 16.55 -6.10 -13.91
CA PHE A 99 16.12 -4.75 -13.56
C PHE A 99 14.92 -4.38 -14.41
N SER A 100 14.00 -3.63 -13.84
CA SER A 100 12.85 -3.08 -14.58
C SER A 100 12.45 -1.71 -14.09
N ILE A 101 11.84 -0.98 -14.97
CA ILE A 101 11.10 0.25 -14.72
C ILE A 101 9.66 -0.02 -15.10
N GLY A 102 8.72 0.37 -14.27
CA GLY A 102 7.30 0.23 -14.54
C GLY A 102 6.50 1.25 -13.76
N GLY A 103 5.22 1.26 -14.00
CA GLY A 103 4.32 2.20 -13.33
C GLY A 103 2.98 2.32 -14.03
N PHE A 104 2.32 3.42 -13.77
CA PHE A 104 1.10 3.78 -14.47
C PHE A 104 0.89 5.29 -14.49
N VAL A 105 0.23 5.75 -15.54
CA VAL A 105 -0.38 7.08 -15.60
C VAL A 105 -1.85 6.92 -15.24
N ASN A 106 -2.32 7.75 -14.32
CA ASN A 106 -3.70 7.75 -13.82
C ASN A 106 -4.28 9.15 -13.93
N LEU A 107 -5.42 9.27 -14.59
CA LEU A 107 -6.25 10.46 -14.55
C LEU A 107 -7.56 10.07 -13.90
N ARG A 108 -7.93 10.75 -12.82
CA ARG A 108 -9.24 10.65 -12.20
C ARG A 108 -9.93 12.01 -12.18
N ALA A 109 -11.25 12.00 -12.33
CA ALA A 109 -12.10 13.15 -12.14
C ALA A 109 -13.19 12.79 -11.14
N GLY A 110 -13.54 13.72 -10.26
CA GLY A 110 -14.57 13.56 -9.26
C GLY A 110 -15.50 14.74 -9.23
N TYR A 111 -16.77 14.48 -8.89
CA TYR A 111 -17.76 15.52 -8.65
C TYR A 111 -18.40 15.30 -7.30
N ASP A 112 -18.22 16.27 -6.37
CA ASP A 112 -18.87 16.31 -5.08
C ASP A 112 -20.23 17.02 -5.21
N PHE A 113 -21.31 16.33 -4.85
CA PHE A 113 -22.63 16.93 -4.68
C PHE A 113 -22.73 17.63 -3.32
N ASP A 114 -22.37 16.89 -2.26
CA ASP A 114 -22.04 17.37 -0.92
C ASP A 114 -20.73 16.68 -0.53
N GLY A 115 -19.75 17.39 0.01
CA GLY A 115 -18.43 16.78 0.13
C GLY A 115 -17.50 17.38 1.15
N ILE A 116 -16.23 17.14 0.89
CA ILE A 116 -15.08 17.50 1.71
C ILE A 116 -14.47 18.78 1.14
N VAL A 117 -14.00 19.70 2.00
CA VAL A 117 -13.63 21.05 1.56
C VAL A 117 -12.44 21.03 0.61
N ASP A 118 -11.32 20.44 0.95
CA ASP A 118 -10.05 20.63 0.24
C ASP A 118 -9.27 19.33 0.00
N ASN A 119 -9.95 18.22 -0.31
CA ASN A 119 -9.26 16.96 -0.48
C ASN A 119 -9.77 16.18 -1.71
N ILE A 120 -8.82 15.71 -2.55
CA ILE A 120 -9.12 14.80 -3.67
C ILE A 120 -9.43 13.37 -3.20
N ASP A 121 -9.01 12.98 -2.00
CA ASP A 121 -9.37 11.72 -1.36
C ASP A 121 -10.73 11.88 -0.65
N PHE A 122 -11.45 10.78 -0.50
CA PHE A 122 -12.74 10.79 0.18
C PHE A 122 -12.56 10.30 1.63
N VAL A 123 -12.22 11.24 2.53
CA VAL A 123 -11.93 10.96 3.94
C VAL A 123 -13.11 11.39 4.80
N PRO A 124 -13.92 10.48 5.38
CA PRO A 124 -15.05 10.85 6.22
C PRO A 124 -14.69 11.76 7.40
N TYR A 125 -13.47 11.65 7.95
CA TYR A 125 -12.98 12.55 8.99
C TYR A 125 -12.99 14.03 8.56
N ASP A 126 -12.74 14.31 7.29
CA ASP A 126 -12.62 15.67 6.74
C ASP A 126 -13.97 16.27 6.31
N ILE A 127 -15.08 15.53 6.46
CA ILE A 127 -16.42 16.07 6.22
C ILE A 127 -16.71 17.17 7.25
N PRO A 128 -16.99 18.43 6.82
CA PRO A 128 -17.22 19.53 7.75
C PRO A 128 -18.51 19.35 8.53
N VAL A 129 -18.46 19.59 9.85
CA VAL A 129 -19.61 19.54 10.76
C VAL A 129 -19.59 20.83 11.60
N PRO A 130 -20.57 21.75 11.41
CA PRO A 130 -21.66 21.77 10.42
C PRO A 130 -21.17 21.86 8.99
N GLY A 131 -22.06 21.61 8.01
CA GLY A 131 -21.71 21.64 6.58
C GLY A 131 -21.22 23.02 6.12
N ASN A 132 -20.34 23.01 5.11
CA ASN A 132 -19.74 24.20 4.54
C ASN A 132 -20.23 24.41 3.09
N TYR A 133 -20.45 25.67 2.68
CA TYR A 133 -20.86 26.00 1.32
C TYR A 133 -19.80 25.63 0.26
N ASN A 134 -18.51 25.71 0.61
CA ASN A 134 -17.40 25.36 -0.27
C ASN A 134 -17.27 23.86 -0.58
N SER A 135 -17.95 23.00 0.18
CA SER A 135 -17.91 21.55 -0.01
C SER A 135 -18.95 21.01 -0.99
N LYS A 136 -19.77 21.90 -1.58
CA LYS A 136 -20.89 21.54 -2.46
C LYS A 136 -20.57 21.83 -3.93
N GLN A 137 -21.06 20.94 -4.82
CA GLN A 137 -20.99 21.12 -6.28
C GLN A 137 -19.57 21.41 -6.78
N LYS A 138 -18.60 20.61 -6.31
CA LYS A 138 -17.18 20.79 -6.62
C LYS A 138 -16.71 19.76 -7.63
N LEU A 139 -16.16 20.23 -8.78
CA LEU A 139 -15.45 19.40 -9.74
C LEU A 139 -13.96 19.31 -9.36
N MET A 140 -13.42 18.11 -9.42
CA MET A 140 -12.01 17.85 -9.19
C MET A 140 -11.44 17.01 -10.33
N MET A 141 -10.18 17.27 -10.65
CA MET A 141 -9.39 16.43 -11.56
C MET A 141 -7.98 16.26 -10.99
N ASP A 142 -7.47 15.05 -11.04
CA ASP A 142 -6.17 14.72 -10.44
C ASP A 142 -5.42 13.66 -11.25
N ALA A 143 -4.13 13.88 -11.43
CA ALA A 143 -3.18 12.93 -12.01
C ALA A 143 -2.04 12.57 -11.05
N SER A 144 -2.02 13.12 -9.83
CA SER A 144 -0.94 12.97 -8.84
C SER A 144 -0.75 11.54 -8.34
N THR A 145 -1.76 10.68 -8.50
CA THR A 145 -1.70 9.26 -8.16
C THR A 145 -0.95 8.43 -9.21
N SER A 146 -0.55 9.02 -10.34
CA SER A 146 0.37 8.39 -11.29
C SER A 146 1.63 7.93 -10.56
N ARG A 147 2.18 6.79 -10.97
CA ARG A 147 3.25 6.13 -10.23
C ARG A 147 4.38 5.66 -11.12
N LEU A 148 5.59 5.74 -10.60
CA LEU A 148 6.79 5.17 -11.18
C LEU A 148 7.46 4.27 -10.17
N PHE A 149 7.90 3.07 -10.58
CA PHE A 149 8.71 2.20 -9.74
C PHE A 149 9.95 1.66 -10.48
N LEU A 150 10.96 1.38 -9.68
CA LEU A 150 12.18 0.69 -10.06
C LEU A 150 12.26 -0.62 -9.26
N LYS A 151 12.57 -1.72 -9.93
CA LYS A 151 12.77 -3.01 -9.26
C LYS A 151 14.01 -3.69 -9.82
N ALA A 152 14.93 -4.05 -8.93
CA ALA A 152 16.07 -4.88 -9.26
C ALA A 152 16.02 -6.18 -8.46
N ILE A 153 16.35 -7.28 -9.10
CA ILE A 153 16.45 -8.60 -8.48
C ILE A 153 17.82 -9.14 -8.79
N THR A 154 18.55 -9.54 -7.76
CA THR A 154 19.87 -10.16 -7.92
C THR A 154 19.95 -11.46 -7.13
N ASN A 155 20.53 -12.49 -7.74
CA ASN A 155 20.74 -13.80 -7.12
C ASN A 155 22.20 -13.91 -6.67
N THR A 156 22.42 -13.84 -5.36
CA THR A 156 23.76 -13.90 -4.75
C THR A 156 23.96 -15.22 -4.03
N ARG A 157 25.24 -15.67 -3.92
CA ARG A 157 25.58 -16.92 -3.21
C ARG A 157 25.32 -16.80 -1.69
N ALA A 158 25.61 -15.65 -1.10
CA ALA A 158 25.53 -15.44 0.36
C ALA A 158 24.09 -15.18 0.83
N LEU A 159 23.36 -14.27 0.15
CA LEU A 159 22.03 -13.80 0.58
C LEU A 159 20.87 -14.45 -0.20
N GLY A 160 21.17 -15.27 -1.22
CA GLY A 160 20.16 -15.81 -2.12
C GLY A 160 19.57 -14.70 -3.01
N ARG A 161 18.26 -14.76 -3.25
CA ARG A 161 17.53 -13.73 -4.01
C ARG A 161 17.43 -12.45 -3.17
N VAL A 162 17.98 -11.36 -3.68
CA VAL A 162 17.88 -10.00 -3.11
C VAL A 162 16.99 -9.17 -4.01
N VAL A 163 15.98 -8.53 -3.45
CA VAL A 163 15.07 -7.62 -4.15
C VAL A 163 15.34 -6.21 -3.65
N ILE A 164 15.56 -5.28 -4.58
CA ILE A 164 15.64 -3.84 -4.34
C ILE A 164 14.45 -3.23 -5.03
N TYR A 165 13.63 -2.49 -4.30
CA TYR A 165 12.41 -1.88 -4.81
C TYR A 165 12.31 -0.44 -4.38
N MET A 166 11.89 0.43 -5.29
CA MET A 166 11.59 1.83 -5.01
C MET A 166 10.38 2.24 -5.84
N ASP A 167 9.39 2.90 -5.20
CA ASP A 167 8.27 3.50 -5.90
C ASP A 167 7.93 4.89 -5.36
N ALA A 168 7.44 5.75 -6.26
CA ALA A 168 7.03 7.11 -5.96
C ALA A 168 5.75 7.46 -6.71
N ASP A 169 4.90 8.27 -6.08
CA ASP A 169 3.80 9.01 -6.69
C ASP A 169 4.10 10.53 -6.67
N PHE A 170 3.16 11.35 -7.14
CA PHE A 170 3.29 12.80 -7.21
C PHE A 170 2.39 13.53 -6.22
N ARG A 171 2.17 12.92 -5.04
CA ARG A 171 1.33 13.45 -3.95
C ARG A 171 2.13 14.03 -2.78
N GLY A 172 3.37 14.43 -3.02
CA GLY A 172 4.20 15.14 -2.04
C GLY A 172 3.86 16.62 -1.98
N GLY A 173 4.05 17.24 -0.81
CA GLY A 173 3.77 18.66 -0.61
C GLY A 173 2.29 19.00 -0.52
N ALA A 174 1.94 20.25 -0.79
CA ALA A 174 0.55 20.72 -0.78
C ALA A 174 -0.26 20.12 -1.92
N GLU A 175 -1.58 20.06 -1.76
CA GLU A 175 -2.50 19.60 -2.79
C GLU A 175 -2.31 20.41 -4.09
N GLY A 176 -2.25 19.70 -5.23
CA GLY A 176 -2.02 20.32 -6.54
C GLY A 176 -0.55 20.68 -6.85
N SER A 177 0.39 20.43 -5.94
CA SER A 177 1.82 20.70 -6.18
C SER A 177 2.51 19.71 -7.11
N TYR A 178 1.96 18.51 -7.27
CA TYR A 178 2.53 17.38 -8.02
C TYR A 178 3.99 17.06 -7.65
N THR A 179 4.37 17.31 -6.39
CA THR A 179 5.71 17.01 -5.87
C THR A 179 5.90 15.51 -5.73
N PRO A 180 7.01 14.92 -6.18
CA PRO A 180 7.30 13.51 -5.99
C PRO A 180 7.28 13.11 -4.51
N ARG A 181 6.64 11.97 -4.19
CA ARG A 181 6.58 11.40 -2.85
C ARG A 181 7.08 9.97 -2.86
N LEU A 182 8.12 9.69 -2.07
CA LEU A 182 8.61 8.33 -1.88
C LEU A 182 7.57 7.51 -1.09
N ARG A 183 7.06 6.45 -1.70
CA ARG A 183 6.13 5.50 -1.09
C ARG A 183 6.89 4.35 -0.44
N SER A 184 7.57 3.56 -1.25
CA SER A 184 8.40 2.46 -0.78
C SER A 184 9.83 2.61 -1.31
N ALA A 185 10.81 2.24 -0.47
CA ALA A 185 12.20 2.08 -0.83
C ALA A 185 12.81 1.05 0.12
N TYR A 186 13.03 -0.17 -0.33
CA TYR A 186 13.52 -1.24 0.51
C TYR A 186 14.44 -2.22 -0.21
N VAL A 187 15.22 -2.93 0.59
CA VAL A 187 15.92 -4.15 0.19
C VAL A 187 15.35 -5.34 0.97
N SER A 188 15.13 -6.46 0.28
CA SER A 188 14.58 -7.67 0.91
C SER A 188 15.37 -8.91 0.48
N PHE A 189 15.70 -9.77 1.46
CA PHE A 189 16.40 -11.04 1.26
C PHE A 189 16.13 -12.01 2.43
N LYS A 190 16.00 -13.29 2.16
CA LYS A 190 15.80 -14.35 3.18
C LYS A 190 14.73 -14.02 4.23
N GLY A 191 13.63 -13.36 3.84
CA GLY A 191 12.55 -12.96 4.74
C GLY A 191 12.78 -11.64 5.47
N LEU A 192 13.99 -11.07 5.45
CA LEU A 192 14.29 -9.77 6.02
C LEU A 192 13.98 -8.65 5.00
N THR A 193 13.30 -7.60 5.42
CA THR A 193 13.05 -6.38 4.64
C THR A 193 13.53 -5.18 5.44
N LEU A 194 14.36 -4.33 4.83
CA LEU A 194 14.97 -3.15 5.43
C LEU A 194 14.66 -1.93 4.57
N GLY A 195 14.10 -0.89 5.16
CA GLY A 195 13.82 0.37 4.47
C GLY A 195 12.44 0.93 4.77
N ARG A 196 11.80 1.54 3.78
CA ARG A 196 10.45 2.09 3.87
C ARG A 196 9.48 1.23 3.05
N ASP A 197 8.39 0.80 3.66
CA ASP A 197 7.35 0.01 3.02
C ASP A 197 6.01 0.21 3.75
N VAL A 198 4.95 -0.42 3.25
CA VAL A 198 3.68 -0.49 3.98
C VAL A 198 3.89 -1.18 5.32
N THR A 199 3.28 -0.63 6.37
CA THR A 199 3.37 -1.16 7.73
C THR A 199 3.06 -2.65 7.79
N THR A 200 3.74 -3.35 8.66
CA THR A 200 3.54 -4.79 8.92
C THR A 200 2.16 -5.09 9.52
N PHE A 201 1.53 -4.09 10.14
CA PHE A 201 0.17 -4.21 10.66
C PHE A 201 -0.88 -4.30 9.53
N CYS A 202 -0.64 -3.70 8.36
CA CYS A 202 -1.56 -3.72 7.22
C CYS A 202 -1.62 -5.08 6.52
N ASP A 203 -2.83 -5.51 6.17
CA ASP A 203 -3.09 -6.62 5.26
C ASP A 203 -3.45 -6.08 3.87
N LEU A 204 -2.46 -6.02 2.98
CA LEU A 204 -2.60 -5.40 1.64
C LEU A 204 -3.69 -6.04 0.78
N SER A 205 -4.04 -7.29 1.05
CA SER A 205 -5.03 -8.03 0.25
C SER A 205 -6.45 -7.95 0.83
N ALA A 206 -6.64 -7.33 2.00
CA ALA A 206 -7.94 -7.28 2.69
C ALA A 206 -8.82 -6.09 2.27
N ALA A 207 -8.41 -5.29 1.29
CA ALA A 207 -9.22 -4.20 0.74
C ALA A 207 -9.50 -4.41 -0.75
N PRO A 208 -10.71 -4.06 -1.23
CA PRO A 208 -11.05 -4.07 -2.64
C PRO A 208 -10.36 -2.93 -3.39
N THR A 209 -10.33 -3.02 -4.71
CA THR A 209 -9.87 -1.91 -5.56
C THR A 209 -10.91 -0.81 -5.58
N THR A 210 -10.50 0.44 -5.37
CA THR A 210 -11.31 1.66 -5.45
C THR A 210 -10.66 2.68 -6.39
N ILE A 211 -11.46 3.62 -6.95
CA ILE A 211 -10.93 4.81 -7.64
C ILE A 211 -10.45 5.80 -6.59
N ASP A 212 -11.22 5.94 -5.50
CA ASP A 212 -10.78 6.72 -4.35
C ASP A 212 -9.44 6.19 -3.85
N PHE A 213 -8.45 7.09 -3.78
CA PHE A 213 -7.11 6.71 -3.38
C PHE A 213 -7.03 6.38 -1.89
N GLN A 214 -7.85 7.03 -1.07
CA GLN A 214 -7.95 6.70 0.35
C GLN A 214 -8.56 5.31 0.54
N GLY A 215 -9.66 4.99 -0.15
CA GLY A 215 -10.39 3.75 0.01
C GLY A 215 -11.16 3.65 1.33
N PRO A 216 -11.54 2.44 1.75
CA PRO A 216 -12.37 2.25 2.94
C PRO A 216 -11.73 2.83 4.21
N ASN A 217 -12.47 3.65 4.94
CA ASN A 217 -11.96 4.46 6.05
C ASN A 217 -11.42 3.66 7.25
N ALA A 218 -11.89 2.44 7.49
CA ALA A 218 -11.38 1.55 8.54
C ALA A 218 -10.16 0.71 8.12
N TYR A 219 -9.67 0.87 6.89
CA TYR A 219 -8.52 0.13 6.42
C TYR A 219 -7.23 0.60 7.11
N ASN A 220 -6.25 -0.30 7.25
CA ASN A 220 -5.06 -0.07 8.07
C ASN A 220 -3.81 0.25 7.24
N PHE A 221 -3.99 0.94 6.11
CA PHE A 221 -2.92 1.26 5.18
C PHE A 221 -2.11 2.48 5.64
N ASN A 222 -0.82 2.27 5.89
CA ASN A 222 0.14 3.31 6.23
C ASN A 222 1.55 2.89 5.78
N PHE A 223 2.47 3.85 5.65
CA PHE A 223 3.88 3.61 5.34
C PHE A 223 4.74 3.83 6.57
N ALA A 224 5.69 2.92 6.79
CA ALA A 224 6.67 3.03 7.87
C ALA A 224 8.11 2.78 7.36
N THR A 225 9.08 3.43 7.97
CA THR A 225 10.48 3.01 7.91
C THR A 225 10.66 1.87 8.90
N LEU A 226 11.13 0.72 8.42
CA LEU A 226 11.02 -0.53 9.17
C LEU A 226 12.20 -1.48 8.96
N ILE A 227 12.35 -2.36 9.94
CA ILE A 227 13.07 -3.62 9.86
C ILE A 227 12.01 -4.70 10.08
N ARG A 228 11.70 -5.50 9.05
CA ARG A 228 10.67 -6.54 9.09
C ARG A 228 11.27 -7.90 8.78
N TYR A 229 10.86 -8.90 9.54
CA TYR A 229 11.18 -10.30 9.27
C TYR A 229 9.89 -11.10 9.06
N GLU A 230 9.84 -11.85 7.95
CA GLU A 230 8.72 -12.68 7.56
C GLU A 230 9.18 -14.11 7.28
N VAL A 231 8.52 -15.09 7.87
CA VAL A 231 8.80 -16.50 7.67
C VAL A 231 7.52 -17.26 7.32
N SER A 232 7.59 -18.06 6.26
CA SER A 232 6.50 -18.95 5.86
C SER A 232 6.84 -20.39 6.23
N PHE A 233 5.86 -21.09 6.80
CA PHE A 233 5.97 -22.49 7.24
C PHE A 233 4.70 -23.27 6.85
N ALA A 234 4.58 -24.54 7.27
CA ALA A 234 3.45 -25.39 6.92
C ALA A 234 3.17 -25.40 5.39
N ARG A 235 4.19 -25.69 4.59
CA ARG A 235 4.13 -25.66 3.11
C ARG A 235 3.67 -24.30 2.56
N ARG A 236 4.02 -23.19 3.22
CA ARG A 236 3.63 -21.80 2.93
C ARG A 236 2.14 -21.50 3.11
N HIS A 237 1.40 -22.33 3.85
CA HIS A 237 0.04 -21.99 4.28
C HIS A 237 0.03 -21.02 5.46
N MET A 238 1.06 -21.04 6.29
CA MET A 238 1.21 -20.14 7.42
C MET A 238 2.33 -19.16 7.16
N THR A 239 2.11 -17.88 7.49
CA THR A 239 3.16 -16.85 7.47
C THR A 239 3.10 -16.07 8.77
N PHE A 240 4.24 -15.95 9.42
CA PHE A 240 4.45 -15.07 10.58
C PHE A 240 5.32 -13.89 10.15
N GLY A 241 4.96 -12.69 10.58
CA GLY A 241 5.74 -11.48 10.36
C GLY A 241 5.82 -10.65 11.64
N VAL A 242 6.97 -10.02 11.84
CA VAL A 242 7.23 -9.07 12.94
C VAL A 242 8.12 -7.96 12.44
N ALA A 243 7.92 -6.75 12.95
CA ALA A 243 8.78 -5.63 12.60
C ALA A 243 9.04 -4.70 13.78
N ALA A 244 10.12 -3.91 13.62
CA ALA A 244 10.35 -2.67 14.36
C ALA A 244 10.16 -1.52 13.37
N GLU A 245 9.20 -0.63 13.66
CA GLU A 245 8.78 0.46 12.79
C GLU A 245 9.00 1.82 13.46
N LEU A 246 9.43 2.82 12.68
CA LEU A 246 9.56 4.19 13.19
C LEU A 246 8.17 4.70 13.59
N PRO A 247 7.94 5.10 14.85
CA PRO A 247 6.64 5.52 15.33
C PRO A 247 6.18 6.81 14.66
N SER A 248 4.90 6.87 14.31
CA SER A 248 4.18 8.09 13.96
C SER A 248 3.17 8.37 15.06
N VAL A 249 3.19 9.55 15.67
CA VAL A 249 2.28 9.95 16.74
C VAL A 249 1.42 11.11 16.27
N SER A 250 0.11 10.93 16.32
CA SER A 250 -0.87 11.95 16.02
C SER A 250 -1.76 12.17 17.23
N ALA A 251 -1.45 13.19 18.03
CA ALA A 251 -2.07 13.43 19.34
C ALA A 251 -2.36 14.90 19.59
N THR A 252 -3.33 15.17 20.45
CA THR A 252 -3.62 16.50 20.97
C THR A 252 -2.86 16.67 22.30
N TYR A 253 -1.92 17.62 22.33
CA TYR A 253 -1.01 17.77 23.48
C TYR A 253 -1.57 18.73 24.55
N GLY A 254 -2.39 19.71 24.19
CA GLY A 254 -2.83 20.75 25.12
C GLY A 254 -1.66 21.63 25.58
N GLU A 255 -1.86 22.37 26.69
CA GLU A 255 -0.86 23.31 27.19
C GLU A 255 0.25 22.66 28.01
N ASN A 256 -0.08 21.54 28.69
CA ASN A 256 0.83 20.91 29.66
C ASN A 256 1.71 19.79 29.06
N PHE A 257 1.51 19.44 27.80
CA PHE A 257 2.29 18.44 27.11
C PHE A 257 2.87 19.00 25.80
N LYS A 258 4.05 18.50 25.41
CA LYS A 258 4.71 18.88 24.15
C LYS A 258 5.18 17.66 23.40
N PRO A 259 5.18 17.70 22.05
CA PRO A 259 5.74 16.63 21.23
C PRO A 259 7.25 16.56 21.43
N ILE A 260 7.77 15.34 21.45
CA ILE A 260 9.21 15.06 21.48
C ILE A 260 9.52 13.91 20.51
N HIS A 261 10.81 13.73 20.22
CA HIS A 261 11.26 12.59 19.43
C HIS A 261 10.95 11.27 20.15
N GLN A 262 10.43 10.32 19.39
CA GLN A 262 10.10 8.99 19.90
C GLN A 262 11.38 8.19 20.20
N ARG A 263 11.35 7.34 21.23
CA ARG A 263 12.54 6.65 21.77
C ARG A 263 12.51 5.13 21.54
N VAL A 264 11.33 4.58 21.30
CA VAL A 264 11.11 3.13 21.13
C VAL A 264 10.31 2.93 19.85
N PRO A 265 10.67 1.97 18.98
CA PRO A 265 9.88 1.66 17.79
C PRO A 265 8.50 1.09 18.14
N ASP A 266 7.56 1.21 17.23
CA ASP A 266 6.32 0.43 17.23
C ASP A 266 6.64 -1.01 16.80
N PHE A 267 5.99 -2.00 17.43
CA PHE A 267 6.21 -3.42 17.16
C PHE A 267 4.93 -4.08 16.60
N PRO A 268 4.67 -3.94 15.32
CA PRO A 268 3.60 -4.71 14.67
C PRO A 268 4.06 -6.14 14.40
N MET A 269 3.10 -7.08 14.53
CA MET A 269 3.28 -8.51 14.23
C MET A 269 2.01 -9.10 13.66
N TYR A 270 2.13 -10.19 12.92
CA TYR A 270 0.98 -10.90 12.40
C TYR A 270 1.20 -12.40 12.23
N LEU A 271 0.10 -13.14 12.24
CA LEU A 271 0.02 -14.53 11.81
C LEU A 271 -1.08 -14.65 10.75
N GLN A 272 -0.72 -15.19 9.59
CA GLN A 272 -1.63 -15.39 8.46
C GLN A 272 -1.75 -16.86 8.12
N TYR A 273 -2.98 -17.33 7.88
CA TYR A 273 -3.28 -18.64 7.30
C TYR A 273 -3.91 -18.46 5.92
N ALA A 274 -3.34 -19.12 4.90
CA ALA A 274 -3.78 -19.03 3.52
C ALA A 274 -4.19 -20.42 3.00
N TRP A 275 -5.30 -20.47 2.26
CA TRP A 275 -5.85 -21.71 1.69
C TRP A 275 -6.38 -21.49 0.27
N GLY A 276 -6.88 -22.57 -0.35
CA GLY A 276 -7.30 -22.60 -1.75
C GLY A 276 -6.17 -23.00 -2.69
N ALA A 277 -6.50 -23.29 -3.95
CA ALA A 277 -5.55 -23.83 -4.93
C ALA A 277 -4.31 -22.95 -5.09
N ASP A 278 -4.48 -21.62 -5.15
CA ASP A 278 -3.38 -20.64 -5.32
C ASP A 278 -3.16 -19.82 -4.05
N ARG A 279 -3.59 -20.33 -2.87
CA ARG A 279 -3.61 -19.54 -1.64
C ARG A 279 -4.33 -18.19 -1.82
N SER A 280 -5.39 -18.22 -2.63
CA SER A 280 -6.18 -17.05 -2.99
C SER A 280 -7.09 -16.54 -1.87
N SER A 281 -7.29 -17.35 -0.84
CA SER A 281 -8.02 -17.01 0.38
C SER A 281 -7.07 -16.99 1.57
N HIS A 282 -7.25 -16.06 2.49
CA HIS A 282 -6.49 -16.00 3.73
C HIS A 282 -7.27 -15.32 4.85
N LEU A 283 -6.89 -15.65 6.08
CA LEU A 283 -7.20 -14.89 7.29
C LEU A 283 -5.90 -14.50 7.96
N ARG A 284 -5.85 -13.27 8.49
CA ARG A 284 -4.69 -12.69 9.14
C ARG A 284 -5.11 -12.04 10.45
N ALA A 285 -4.47 -12.46 11.54
CA ALA A 285 -4.53 -11.81 12.83
C ALA A 285 -3.25 -10.97 13.01
N SER A 286 -3.41 -9.67 13.28
CA SER A 286 -2.29 -8.75 13.51
C SER A 286 -2.42 -8.10 14.88
N ALA A 287 -1.28 -7.72 15.47
CA ALA A 287 -1.21 -6.91 16.68
C ALA A 287 -0.12 -5.85 16.55
N VAL A 288 -0.27 -4.73 17.25
CA VAL A 288 0.75 -3.69 17.35
C VAL A 288 0.87 -3.23 18.80
N LEU A 289 2.12 -3.09 19.27
CA LEU A 289 2.46 -2.54 20.58
C LEU A 289 3.19 -1.22 20.35
N ARG A 290 2.80 -0.18 21.09
CA ARG A 290 3.30 1.20 20.95
C ARG A 290 3.61 1.80 22.30
N ASN A 291 4.56 2.72 22.31
CA ASN A 291 4.88 3.49 23.51
C ASN A 291 5.19 4.96 23.16
N PRO A 292 4.17 5.78 22.78
CA PRO A 292 4.38 7.19 22.49
C PRO A 292 4.93 7.98 23.68
N TYR A 293 5.98 8.75 23.42
CA TYR A 293 6.64 9.63 24.39
C TYR A 293 6.20 11.07 24.20
N MET A 294 6.09 11.80 25.30
CA MET A 294 5.79 13.23 25.36
C MET A 294 6.53 13.90 26.53
N TYR A 295 6.71 15.20 26.43
CA TYR A 295 7.24 16.00 27.52
C TYR A 295 6.10 16.59 28.35
N LYS A 296 6.13 16.39 29.66
CA LYS A 296 5.16 16.96 30.60
C LYS A 296 5.72 18.21 31.24
N VAL A 297 5.17 19.40 30.90
CA VAL A 297 5.66 20.72 31.32
C VAL A 297 5.60 20.87 32.83
N SER A 298 4.48 20.49 33.48
CA SER A 298 4.28 20.62 34.91
C SER A 298 5.26 19.81 35.80
N LYS A 299 5.93 18.81 35.22
CA LYS A 299 6.89 17.97 35.93
C LYS A 299 8.31 18.11 35.42
N ASP A 300 8.54 18.94 34.39
CA ASP A 300 9.83 19.06 33.69
C ASP A 300 10.43 17.68 33.34
N ALA A 301 9.58 16.76 32.82
CA ALA A 301 9.98 15.38 32.64
C ALA A 301 9.34 14.76 31.41
N THR A 302 10.05 13.81 30.79
CA THR A 302 9.51 12.95 29.76
C THR A 302 8.59 11.90 30.38
N THR A 303 7.44 11.70 29.78
CA THR A 303 6.50 10.62 30.11
C THR A 303 6.09 9.86 28.84
N SER A 304 5.53 8.69 29.02
CA SER A 304 5.02 7.88 27.90
C SER A 304 3.69 7.23 28.26
N LEU A 305 2.96 6.80 27.24
CA LEU A 305 1.71 6.06 27.36
C LEU A 305 1.82 4.75 26.59
N PHE A 306 1.19 3.71 27.10
CA PHE A 306 1.14 2.43 26.41
C PHE A 306 -0.07 2.36 25.47
N GLY A 307 0.20 2.24 24.18
CA GLY A 307 -0.79 2.02 23.11
C GLY A 307 -0.72 0.59 22.58
N TRP A 308 -1.83 0.09 22.08
CA TRP A 308 -1.91 -1.24 21.48
C TRP A 308 -3.08 -1.34 20.54
N GLY A 309 -2.97 -2.25 19.57
CA GLY A 309 -4.07 -2.58 18.65
C GLY A 309 -4.03 -4.03 18.23
N VAL A 310 -5.22 -4.55 17.90
CA VAL A 310 -5.41 -5.87 17.29
C VAL A 310 -6.28 -5.76 16.06
N GLN A 311 -6.03 -6.61 15.09
CA GLN A 311 -6.73 -6.64 13.82
C GLN A 311 -7.00 -8.07 13.42
N LEU A 312 -8.19 -8.32 12.86
CA LEU A 312 -8.52 -9.52 12.10
C LEU A 312 -8.93 -9.09 10.69
N SER A 313 -8.25 -9.61 9.68
CA SER A 313 -8.45 -9.26 8.29
C SER A 313 -8.39 -10.47 7.38
N GLY A 314 -8.84 -10.32 6.16
CA GLY A 314 -8.70 -11.38 5.18
C GLY A 314 -9.47 -11.16 3.89
N THR A 315 -9.19 -12.06 2.98
CA THR A 315 -9.88 -12.19 1.69
C THR A 315 -10.31 -13.62 1.49
N ILE A 316 -11.57 -13.82 1.12
CA ILE A 316 -12.13 -15.13 0.85
C ILE A 316 -12.59 -15.17 -0.60
N LYS A 317 -11.95 -16.02 -1.42
CA LYS A 317 -12.41 -16.36 -2.75
C LYS A 317 -13.47 -17.45 -2.61
N CYS A 318 -14.75 -17.06 -2.59
CA CYS A 318 -15.87 -18.00 -2.43
C CYS A 318 -16.03 -18.88 -3.68
N CYS A 319 -15.83 -18.29 -4.86
CA CYS A 319 -15.86 -18.97 -6.16
C CYS A 319 -15.05 -18.13 -7.17
N ASP A 320 -14.96 -18.55 -8.44
CA ASP A 320 -14.16 -17.84 -9.46
C ASP A 320 -14.69 -16.44 -9.79
N TRP A 321 -15.99 -16.25 -9.64
CA TRP A 321 -16.63 -14.96 -9.93
C TRP A 321 -16.87 -14.09 -8.69
N PHE A 322 -16.73 -14.60 -7.43
CA PHE A 322 -17.04 -13.84 -6.22
C PHE A 322 -15.93 -13.92 -5.16
N ARG A 323 -15.53 -12.73 -4.68
CA ARG A 323 -14.53 -12.55 -3.61
C ARG A 323 -15.04 -11.60 -2.55
N MET A 324 -14.79 -11.92 -1.30
CA MET A 324 -15.08 -11.09 -0.13
C MET A 324 -13.80 -10.55 0.49
N PHE A 325 -13.89 -9.33 1.01
CA PHE A 325 -12.83 -8.64 1.75
C PHE A 325 -13.38 -8.25 3.12
N MET A 326 -12.59 -8.45 4.16
CA MET A 326 -12.96 -8.10 5.52
C MET A 326 -11.78 -7.54 6.31
N ASN A 327 -12.06 -6.60 7.18
CA ASN A 327 -11.10 -6.05 8.12
C ASN A 327 -11.83 -5.53 9.35
N GLY A 328 -11.33 -5.87 10.54
CA GLY A 328 -11.80 -5.36 11.82
C GLY A 328 -10.60 -5.03 12.70
N VAL A 329 -10.57 -3.83 13.27
CA VAL A 329 -9.49 -3.33 14.11
C VAL A 329 -10.06 -2.75 15.41
N TYR A 330 -9.36 -2.97 16.51
CA TYR A 330 -9.65 -2.36 17.81
C TYR A 330 -8.34 -2.05 18.52
N GLY A 331 -8.29 -0.91 19.23
CA GLY A 331 -7.12 -0.57 20.03
C GLY A 331 -7.23 0.77 20.75
N LYS A 332 -6.13 1.19 21.35
CA LYS A 332 -5.96 2.47 22.02
C LYS A 332 -4.71 3.15 21.51
N GLY A 333 -4.84 4.43 21.07
CA GLY A 333 -3.72 5.19 20.53
C GLY A 333 -3.13 4.58 19.26
N ILE A 334 -3.98 4.22 18.29
CA ILE A 334 -3.59 3.60 17.02
C ILE A 334 -4.06 4.41 15.80
N THR A 335 -4.22 5.73 15.94
CA THR A 335 -4.68 6.59 14.84
C THR A 335 -3.86 6.47 13.57
N PRO A 336 -2.50 6.35 13.59
CA PRO A 336 -1.72 6.19 12.37
C PRO A 336 -1.98 4.87 11.63
N TYR A 337 -2.62 3.92 12.30
CA TYR A 337 -2.95 2.60 11.76
C TYR A 337 -4.42 2.47 11.32
N ILE A 338 -5.20 3.55 11.35
CA ILE A 338 -6.57 3.60 10.81
C ILE A 338 -6.63 4.79 9.84
N GLN A 339 -6.90 4.50 8.58
CA GLN A 339 -6.79 5.47 7.50
C GLN A 339 -7.58 6.77 7.74
N ASP A 340 -8.82 6.65 8.23
CA ASP A 340 -9.68 7.80 8.54
C ASP A 340 -9.12 8.71 9.66
N LEU A 341 -8.27 8.16 10.53
CA LEU A 341 -7.77 8.86 11.72
C LEU A 341 -6.31 9.32 11.57
N THR A 342 -5.68 9.07 10.45
CA THR A 342 -4.30 9.51 10.19
C THR A 342 -4.24 11.04 10.25
N GLY A 343 -3.40 11.59 11.13
CA GLY A 343 -3.28 13.03 11.32
C GLY A 343 -4.36 13.67 12.21
N SER A 344 -5.33 12.89 12.73
CA SER A 344 -6.49 13.41 13.50
C SER A 344 -6.17 14.00 14.87
N GLY A 345 -4.99 13.75 15.42
CA GLY A 345 -4.65 14.18 16.79
C GLY A 345 -5.25 13.30 17.90
N LEU A 346 -5.77 12.13 17.60
CA LEU A 346 -6.58 11.31 18.50
C LEU A 346 -5.86 10.09 19.10
N ASP A 347 -4.53 9.96 18.98
CA ASP A 347 -3.79 8.91 19.70
C ASP A 347 -4.03 9.03 21.20
N PHE A 348 -3.86 10.24 21.73
CA PHE A 348 -4.23 10.61 23.09
C PHE A 348 -4.74 12.05 23.13
N THR A 349 -5.54 12.34 24.14
CA THR A 349 -6.12 13.67 24.35
C THR A 349 -5.97 14.07 25.82
N PRO A 350 -5.77 15.39 26.11
CA PRO A 350 -5.75 15.89 27.48
C PRO A 350 -7.19 15.92 28.05
N ASN A 351 -7.28 15.91 29.37
CA ASN A 351 -8.53 16.19 30.06
C ASN A 351 -8.81 17.71 30.03
N PRO A 352 -9.92 18.19 29.44
CA PRO A 352 -10.26 19.60 29.43
C PRO A 352 -10.40 20.23 30.82
N ALA A 353 -10.81 19.46 31.83
CA ALA A 353 -10.97 19.93 33.21
C ALA A 353 -9.65 19.90 34.01
N ASP A 354 -8.71 19.02 33.66
CA ASP A 354 -7.38 18.92 34.25
C ASP A 354 -6.32 18.69 33.16
N PRO A 355 -5.73 19.75 32.61
CA PRO A 355 -4.74 19.64 31.53
C PRO A 355 -3.46 18.88 31.91
N THR A 356 -3.28 18.50 33.17
CA THR A 356 -2.13 17.67 33.58
C THR A 356 -2.30 16.19 33.35
N LEU A 357 -3.51 15.77 32.96
CA LEU A 357 -3.88 14.40 32.67
C LEU A 357 -4.07 14.20 31.17
N VAL A 358 -3.56 13.07 30.64
CA VAL A 358 -3.79 12.61 29.26
C VAL A 358 -4.22 11.15 29.26
N ARG A 359 -4.95 10.76 28.25
CA ARG A 359 -5.42 9.39 28.08
C ARG A 359 -5.36 8.94 26.62
N MET A 360 -4.92 7.68 26.41
CA MET A 360 -5.03 7.00 25.12
C MET A 360 -6.49 6.81 24.74
N MET A 361 -6.86 7.25 23.52
CA MET A 361 -8.23 7.15 23.03
C MET A 361 -8.51 5.74 22.50
N PRO A 362 -9.56 5.06 23.00
CA PRO A 362 -9.98 3.80 22.45
C PRO A 362 -10.75 4.02 21.16
N MET A 363 -10.46 3.18 20.15
CA MET A 363 -11.05 3.27 18.82
C MET A 363 -11.19 1.90 18.17
N TRP A 364 -12.12 1.81 17.23
CA TRP A 364 -12.32 0.62 16.43
C TRP A 364 -12.78 0.97 15.02
N GLY A 365 -12.53 0.06 14.10
CA GLY A 365 -13.02 0.15 12.72
C GLY A 365 -13.39 -1.22 12.19
N VAL A 366 -14.38 -1.26 11.31
CA VAL A 366 -14.77 -2.47 10.57
C VAL A 366 -15.03 -2.14 9.12
N GLN A 367 -14.71 -3.09 8.25
CA GLN A 367 -14.90 -3.02 6.81
C GLN A 367 -15.36 -4.38 6.29
N ALA A 368 -16.32 -4.36 5.39
CA ALA A 368 -16.72 -5.52 4.61
C ALA A 368 -17.01 -5.09 3.17
N ALA A 369 -16.52 -5.86 2.20
CA ALA A 369 -16.74 -5.59 0.78
C ALA A 369 -16.84 -6.87 -0.02
N GLY A 370 -17.53 -6.80 -1.17
CA GLY A 370 -17.63 -7.87 -2.14
C GLY A 370 -17.19 -7.41 -3.52
N GLN A 371 -16.60 -8.32 -4.28
CA GLN A 371 -16.26 -8.12 -5.69
C GLN A 371 -16.83 -9.25 -6.52
N ILE A 372 -17.51 -8.88 -7.60
CA ILE A 372 -18.08 -9.81 -8.61
C ILE A 372 -17.33 -9.61 -9.92
N ASN A 373 -16.68 -10.66 -10.41
CA ASN A 373 -16.01 -10.67 -11.70
C ASN A 373 -16.95 -11.28 -12.74
N PHE A 374 -17.53 -10.46 -13.61
CA PHE A 374 -18.41 -10.93 -14.70
C PHE A 374 -17.62 -11.54 -15.85
N THR A 375 -16.46 -10.95 -16.13
CA THR A 375 -15.52 -11.44 -17.14
C THR A 375 -14.09 -11.17 -16.65
N PRO A 376 -13.05 -11.70 -17.31
CA PRO A 376 -11.66 -11.31 -17.01
C PRO A 376 -11.36 -9.82 -17.18
N ARG A 377 -12.25 -9.06 -17.85
CA ARG A 377 -12.09 -7.62 -18.13
C ARG A 377 -13.05 -6.74 -17.36
N LEU A 378 -14.12 -7.29 -16.77
CA LEU A 378 -15.19 -6.52 -16.13
C LEU A 378 -15.45 -7.06 -14.74
N PHE A 379 -15.30 -6.20 -13.74
CA PHE A 379 -15.75 -6.49 -12.38
C PHE A 379 -16.47 -5.29 -11.76
N VAL A 380 -17.31 -5.59 -10.78
CA VAL A 380 -17.93 -4.61 -9.89
C VAL A 380 -17.53 -4.93 -8.46
N SER A 381 -17.40 -3.91 -7.64
CA SER A 381 -17.25 -4.10 -6.21
C SER A 381 -18.04 -3.06 -5.43
N GLY A 382 -18.37 -3.41 -4.19
CA GLY A 382 -19.07 -2.53 -3.28
C GLY A 382 -18.85 -2.95 -1.86
N GLY A 383 -18.95 -2.00 -0.93
CA GLY A 383 -18.71 -2.27 0.46
C GLY A 383 -19.10 -1.16 1.40
N TYR A 384 -19.01 -1.50 2.67
CA TYR A 384 -19.27 -0.62 3.81
C TYR A 384 -18.06 -0.64 4.75
N SER A 385 -17.76 0.53 5.29
CA SER A 385 -16.72 0.68 6.29
C SER A 385 -17.13 1.74 7.31
N THR A 386 -16.74 1.59 8.57
CA THR A 386 -16.99 2.57 9.62
C THR A 386 -15.87 2.55 10.66
N VAL A 387 -15.54 3.75 11.14
CA VAL A 387 -14.57 3.98 12.21
C VAL A 387 -15.27 4.71 13.34
N ARG A 388 -14.91 4.35 14.57
CA ARG A 388 -15.44 5.03 15.75
C ARG A 388 -14.37 5.21 16.81
N VAL A 389 -14.27 6.46 17.31
CA VAL A 389 -13.53 6.80 18.53
C VAL A 389 -14.53 6.75 19.68
N GLN A 390 -14.21 5.98 20.72
CA GLN A 390 -15.09 5.82 21.87
C GLN A 390 -14.98 7.03 22.80
N ARG A 391 -16.10 7.40 23.39
CA ARG A 391 -16.11 8.42 24.44
C ARG A 391 -15.27 7.96 25.63
N SER A 392 -14.35 8.80 26.05
CA SER A 392 -13.58 8.63 27.28
C SER A 392 -13.93 9.80 28.17
N GLU A 393 -14.76 9.58 29.20
CA GLU A 393 -15.29 10.62 30.05
C GLU A 393 -14.16 11.55 30.54
N GLY A 394 -14.38 12.87 30.44
CA GLY A 394 -13.41 13.89 30.77
C GLY A 394 -12.26 14.09 29.78
N TYR A 395 -12.18 13.33 28.67
CA TYR A 395 -11.04 13.38 27.74
C TYR A 395 -11.44 13.66 26.29
N TYR A 396 -12.55 14.32 26.06
CA TYR A 396 -12.96 14.72 24.70
C TYR A 396 -13.65 16.08 24.71
N THR A 397 -13.62 16.79 23.60
CA THR A 397 -14.40 18.01 23.34
C THR A 397 -15.68 17.69 22.56
N ALA A 398 -16.67 18.59 22.63
CA ALA A 398 -17.99 18.37 22.02
C ALA A 398 -17.92 18.25 20.49
N ASP A 399 -17.03 18.97 19.85
CA ASP A 399 -16.80 19.07 18.41
C ASP A 399 -15.84 17.99 17.86
N GLN A 400 -15.25 17.18 18.75
CA GLN A 400 -14.31 16.14 18.36
C GLN A 400 -15.01 15.02 17.58
N TYR A 401 -14.30 14.48 16.58
CA TYR A 401 -14.76 13.34 15.77
C TYR A 401 -15.12 12.14 16.64
N LYS A 402 -16.28 11.56 16.36
CA LYS A 402 -16.80 10.36 17.02
C LYS A 402 -16.88 9.17 16.09
N GLN A 403 -17.43 9.35 14.88
CA GLN A 403 -17.69 8.25 13.96
C GLN A 403 -17.72 8.74 12.52
N GLY A 404 -17.05 8.00 11.64
CA GLY A 404 -17.16 8.10 10.19
C GLY A 404 -17.73 6.84 9.56
N GLN A 405 -18.51 7.01 8.50
CA GLN A 405 -19.02 5.92 7.68
C GLN A 405 -18.60 6.14 6.24
N TYR A 406 -18.34 5.05 5.53
CA TYR A 406 -17.93 5.04 4.13
C TYR A 406 -18.65 3.91 3.41
N ILE A 407 -19.34 4.24 2.32
CA ILE A 407 -20.01 3.30 1.42
C ILE A 407 -19.51 3.57 0.03
N PHE A 408 -19.18 2.54 -0.70
CA PHE A 408 -18.76 2.65 -2.10
C PHE A 408 -19.39 1.58 -2.97
N GLY A 409 -19.54 1.92 -4.25
CA GLY A 409 -19.89 0.99 -5.31
C GLY A 409 -19.17 1.40 -6.58
N ASN A 410 -18.48 0.46 -7.24
CA ASN A 410 -17.71 0.77 -8.43
C ASN A 410 -17.78 -0.31 -9.51
N ILE A 411 -17.42 0.09 -10.72
CA ILE A 411 -17.29 -0.75 -11.88
C ILE A 411 -15.96 -0.46 -12.56
N PHE A 412 -15.19 -1.51 -12.88
CA PHE A 412 -13.92 -1.44 -13.57
C PHE A 412 -13.99 -2.24 -14.86
N TYR A 413 -13.53 -1.64 -15.95
CA TYR A 413 -13.43 -2.29 -17.25
C TYR A 413 -12.04 -2.13 -17.85
N SER A 414 -11.41 -3.26 -18.21
CA SER A 414 -10.11 -3.29 -18.90
C SER A 414 -10.32 -3.22 -20.40
N LEU A 415 -10.09 -2.04 -20.98
CA LEU A 415 -10.12 -1.83 -22.43
C LEU A 415 -9.07 -2.70 -23.13
N THR A 416 -7.88 -2.73 -22.53
CA THR A 416 -6.76 -3.60 -22.93
C THR A 416 -6.13 -4.18 -21.66
N PRO A 417 -5.18 -5.15 -21.74
CA PRO A 417 -4.44 -5.61 -20.56
C PRO A 417 -3.71 -4.50 -19.79
N ARG A 418 -3.51 -3.33 -20.41
CA ARG A 418 -2.78 -2.19 -19.82
C ARG A 418 -3.65 -0.98 -19.54
N CYS A 419 -4.81 -0.86 -20.17
CA CYS A 419 -5.69 0.30 -20.06
C CYS A 419 -6.96 -0.08 -19.32
N LYS A 420 -7.24 0.60 -18.21
CA LYS A 420 -8.45 0.44 -17.40
C LYS A 420 -9.23 1.74 -17.35
N VAL A 421 -10.55 1.62 -17.41
CA VAL A 421 -11.49 2.71 -17.12
C VAL A 421 -12.38 2.27 -15.97
N ALA A 422 -12.82 3.22 -15.15
CA ALA A 422 -13.68 2.90 -14.02
C ALA A 422 -14.60 4.07 -13.67
N ALA A 423 -15.73 3.73 -13.03
CA ALA A 423 -16.65 4.68 -12.40
C ALA A 423 -16.96 4.20 -10.99
N GLU A 424 -17.13 5.14 -10.06
CA GLU A 424 -17.35 4.87 -8.64
C GLU A 424 -18.29 5.90 -8.03
N TYR A 425 -19.20 5.44 -7.19
CA TYR A 425 -20.01 6.28 -6.32
C TYR A 425 -19.58 6.07 -4.87
N LEU A 426 -19.46 7.19 -4.15
CA LEU A 426 -19.08 7.24 -2.75
C LEU A 426 -20.14 7.97 -1.94
N TYR A 427 -20.44 7.43 -0.78
CA TYR A 427 -21.19 8.09 0.28
C TYR A 427 -20.41 8.01 1.58
N GLY A 428 -20.30 9.13 2.28
CA GLY A 428 -19.67 9.21 3.58
C GLY A 428 -20.50 10.02 4.57
N SER A 429 -20.28 9.79 5.86
CA SER A 429 -20.83 10.62 6.90
C SER A 429 -19.86 10.76 8.06
N ARG A 430 -19.88 11.93 8.71
CA ARG A 430 -19.17 12.21 9.96
C ARG A 430 -20.18 12.56 11.04
N LYS A 431 -19.93 12.04 12.24
CA LYS A 431 -20.65 12.38 13.47
C LYS A 431 -19.65 12.76 14.55
N ASP A 432 -19.88 13.89 15.23
CA ASP A 432 -19.04 14.37 16.33
C ASP A 432 -19.57 13.96 17.71
N MET A 433 -18.82 14.22 18.77
CA MET A 433 -19.13 13.80 20.14
C MET A 433 -20.44 14.44 20.67
N ASN A 434 -20.78 15.66 20.22
CA ASN A 434 -22.05 16.35 20.50
C ASN A 434 -23.24 15.77 19.73
N SER A 435 -23.04 14.75 18.92
CA SER A 435 -24.05 14.11 18.06
C SER A 435 -24.46 14.89 16.81
N MET A 436 -23.85 16.03 16.53
CA MET A 436 -23.97 16.67 15.22
C MET A 436 -23.39 15.77 14.14
N LYS A 437 -24.00 15.78 12.96
CA LYS A 437 -23.56 14.97 11.83
C LYS A 437 -23.69 15.70 10.51
N ASN A 438 -22.87 15.34 9.55
CA ASN A 438 -22.99 15.74 8.16
C ASN A 438 -22.61 14.57 7.24
N HIS A 439 -22.86 14.70 5.95
CA HIS A 439 -22.57 13.66 4.95
C HIS A 439 -21.94 14.26 3.70
N ALA A 440 -21.38 13.40 2.88
CA ALA A 440 -20.79 13.72 1.61
C ALA A 440 -21.16 12.67 0.55
N ASN A 441 -21.28 13.10 -0.70
CA ASN A 441 -21.57 12.24 -1.86
C ASN A 441 -20.66 12.63 -3.02
N ARG A 442 -20.02 11.65 -3.64
CA ARG A 442 -19.10 11.86 -4.77
C ARG A 442 -19.30 10.82 -5.87
N VAL A 443 -19.17 11.23 -7.10
CA VAL A 443 -18.95 10.34 -8.24
C VAL A 443 -17.53 10.53 -8.75
N ASN A 444 -16.80 9.44 -8.92
CA ASN A 444 -15.47 9.42 -9.53
C ASN A 444 -15.48 8.69 -10.85
N VAL A 445 -14.64 9.12 -11.77
CA VAL A 445 -14.28 8.39 -12.99
C VAL A 445 -12.77 8.35 -13.12
N MET A 446 -12.24 7.28 -13.75
CA MET A 446 -10.80 7.07 -13.86
C MET A 446 -10.43 6.47 -15.21
N VAL A 447 -9.28 6.90 -15.73
CA VAL A 447 -8.55 6.22 -16.80
C VAL A 447 -7.13 5.96 -16.30
N GLN A 448 -6.68 4.71 -16.37
CA GLN A 448 -5.33 4.31 -15.98
C GLN A 448 -4.67 3.50 -17.08
N TYR A 449 -3.42 3.81 -17.39
CA TYR A 449 -2.56 3.07 -18.32
C TYR A 449 -1.30 2.58 -17.62
N ASN A 450 -1.07 1.25 -17.61
CA ASN A 450 0.09 0.59 -16.97
C ASN A 450 1.20 0.34 -18.02
N PHE A 451 2.47 0.52 -17.64
CA PHE A 451 3.65 0.31 -18.51
C PHE A 451 4.79 -0.42 -17.80
#